data_2fa486529d27741ad7ac3ee907abdac4
#
_entry.id   2fa486529d27741ad7ac3ee907abdac4
#
_cell.length_a   1.000
_cell.length_b   1.000
_cell.length_c   1.000
_cell.angle_alpha   90.00
_cell.angle_beta   90.00
_cell.angle_gamma   90.00
#
_symmetry.space_group_name_H-M   'P 1'
#
loop_
_entity.id
_entity.type
_entity.pdbx_description
1 polymer ?
#
loop_
_entity_poly.entity_id
_entity_poly.type
_entity_poly.pdbx_seq_one_letter_code
_entity_poly.pdbx_strand_id
1 'polypeptide(L)'
;MANIQLAGRAKLTPFRHIALGTWRTAYDPSIYGSLTVPMDDTLRYIEAFRAATGARLTVTHLMAKVMGAVLAGVPEVNAVLRLGRVYLRRDIAVFFQVAIEDPETGSVDLSGVRVERPHERDLVDLVREFEKSTSRVRRREDLEGLEKSRRGLLRVPGVLIGWTMRMLSLLNYGLNLDLSWAGIPRDPFGGAMVTNIGSLGLEGAFVPLVPFSRVPIIIATGAVEDAARVEDGQVVVRKVMRLFATFDHRIIDGAHAAKMVKIVKGCFADPFASFGEPKALPIATNA
;
A
#
# COMPACT_ATOMS: atom_id res chain seq x y z
N MET A 1 4.30 -4.40 25.17
CA MET A 1 3.48 -5.05 24.13
C MET A 1 4.32 -5.22 22.87
N ALA A 2 3.96 -6.15 21.96
CA ALA A 2 4.67 -6.31 20.69
C ALA A 2 4.26 -5.22 19.68
N ASN A 3 5.22 -4.73 18.87
CA ASN A 3 4.96 -3.77 17.79
C ASN A 3 4.09 -4.37 16.68
N ILE A 4 4.38 -5.62 16.29
CA ILE A 4 3.66 -6.35 15.24
C ILE A 4 3.02 -7.60 15.82
N GLN A 5 1.74 -7.83 15.51
CA GLN A 5 1.08 -9.09 15.82
C GLN A 5 1.52 -10.13 14.77
N LEU A 6 2.29 -11.12 15.23
CA LEU A 6 2.81 -12.17 14.36
C LEU A 6 1.90 -13.39 14.45
N ALA A 7 1.47 -13.91 13.31
CA ALA A 7 0.71 -15.15 13.22
C ALA A 7 1.60 -16.41 13.44
N GLY A 8 2.90 -16.28 13.11
CA GLY A 8 3.86 -17.35 13.26
C GLY A 8 5.06 -17.21 12.31
N ARG A 9 5.94 -18.20 12.38
CA ARG A 9 7.10 -18.28 11.50
C ARG A 9 6.73 -19.00 10.21
N ALA A 10 7.03 -18.40 9.06
CA ALA A 10 6.84 -19.02 7.76
C ALA A 10 7.79 -20.23 7.55
N LYS A 11 7.29 -21.31 6.94
CA LYS A 11 8.10 -22.40 6.42
C LYS A 11 8.80 -21.91 5.15
N LEU A 12 10.12 -21.98 5.12
CA LEU A 12 10.91 -21.51 4.00
C LEU A 12 11.30 -22.69 3.10
N THR A 13 11.25 -22.48 1.79
CA THR A 13 11.89 -23.37 0.82
C THR A 13 13.41 -23.22 0.91
N PRO A 14 14.20 -24.23 0.45
CA PRO A 14 15.66 -24.12 0.40
C PRO A 14 16.13 -22.86 -0.33
N PHE A 15 15.51 -22.53 -1.47
CA PHE A 15 15.83 -21.30 -2.21
C PHE A 15 15.66 -20.04 -1.38
N ARG A 16 14.55 -19.91 -0.65
CA ARG A 16 14.32 -18.73 0.20
C ARG A 16 15.30 -18.64 1.36
N HIS A 17 15.70 -19.79 1.90
CA HIS A 17 16.70 -19.83 2.97
C HIS A 17 18.04 -19.30 2.46
N ILE A 18 18.46 -19.71 1.27
CA ILE A 18 19.66 -19.20 0.59
C ILE A 18 19.52 -17.71 0.28
N ALA A 19 18.38 -17.28 -0.25
CA ALA A 19 18.09 -15.87 -0.56
C ALA A 19 18.23 -14.94 0.66
N LEU A 20 17.77 -15.37 1.83
CA LEU A 20 17.92 -14.61 3.08
C LEU A 20 19.39 -14.46 3.50
N GLY A 21 20.25 -15.45 3.19
CA GLY A 21 21.69 -15.37 3.44
C GLY A 21 22.42 -14.48 2.43
N THR A 22 22.03 -14.55 1.16
CA THR A 22 22.66 -13.81 0.06
C THR A 22 22.38 -12.31 0.18
N TRP A 23 21.12 -11.93 0.38
CA TRP A 23 20.71 -10.52 0.49
C TRP A 23 20.56 -10.10 1.95
N ARG A 24 21.68 -9.96 2.65
CA ARG A 24 21.71 -9.57 4.07
C ARG A 24 21.45 -8.09 4.31
N THR A 25 21.71 -7.27 3.32
CA THR A 25 21.56 -5.81 3.35
C THR A 25 20.88 -5.34 2.06
N ALA A 26 20.73 -4.02 1.90
CA ALA A 26 20.14 -3.40 0.71
C ALA A 26 21.03 -3.44 -0.56
N TYR A 27 21.85 -4.45 -0.73
CA TYR A 27 22.34 -4.78 -2.07
C TYR A 27 21.19 -5.33 -2.89
N ASP A 28 20.26 -4.49 -3.09
CA ASP A 28 19.06 -4.52 -3.89
C ASP A 28 18.44 -5.92 -4.11
N PRO A 29 17.71 -6.47 -3.12
CA PRO A 29 16.91 -7.68 -3.34
C PRO A 29 15.60 -7.37 -4.06
N SER A 30 15.47 -6.16 -4.63
CA SER A 30 14.25 -5.72 -5.28
C SER A 30 14.09 -6.37 -6.64
N ILE A 31 12.88 -6.81 -6.93
CA ILE A 31 12.44 -7.14 -8.29
C ILE A 31 11.33 -6.20 -8.69
N TYR A 32 11.30 -5.92 -9.98
CA TYR A 32 10.39 -4.93 -10.55
C TYR A 32 9.43 -5.62 -11.51
N GLY A 33 8.16 -5.31 -11.41
CA GLY A 33 7.13 -5.83 -12.30
C GLY A 33 6.13 -4.76 -12.68
N SER A 34 5.61 -4.82 -13.89
CA SER A 34 4.51 -3.95 -14.31
C SER A 34 3.32 -4.77 -14.79
N LEU A 35 2.13 -4.22 -14.59
CA LEU A 35 0.87 -4.82 -14.99
C LEU A 35 -0.03 -3.72 -15.56
N THR A 36 -0.57 -3.92 -16.74
CA THR A 36 -1.62 -3.06 -17.29
C THR A 36 -2.98 -3.67 -17.01
N VAL A 37 -3.88 -2.89 -16.44
CA VAL A 37 -5.26 -3.28 -16.14
C VAL A 37 -6.24 -2.47 -16.96
N PRO A 38 -7.38 -3.06 -17.41
CA PRO A 38 -8.45 -2.33 -18.08
C PRO A 38 -9.15 -1.41 -17.06
N MET A 39 -9.58 -0.25 -17.53
CA MET A 39 -10.20 0.75 -16.66
C MET A 39 -11.63 1.14 -17.09
N ASP A 40 -12.10 0.71 -18.25
CA ASP A 40 -13.42 1.10 -18.74
C ASP A 40 -14.54 0.75 -17.74
N ASP A 41 -14.60 -0.52 -17.31
CA ASP A 41 -15.59 -0.99 -16.33
C ASP A 41 -15.36 -0.42 -14.94
N THR A 42 -14.08 -0.24 -14.56
CA THR A 42 -13.73 0.38 -13.29
C THR A 42 -14.17 1.84 -13.21
N LEU A 43 -14.05 2.60 -14.29
CA LEU A 43 -14.52 3.98 -14.34
C LEU A 43 -16.05 4.03 -14.29
N ARG A 44 -16.75 3.14 -15.02
CA ARG A 44 -18.20 2.99 -14.91
C ARG A 44 -18.65 2.66 -13.50
N TYR A 45 -17.95 1.76 -12.83
CA TYR A 45 -18.20 1.42 -11.42
C TYR A 45 -18.04 2.64 -10.50
N ILE A 46 -16.94 3.39 -10.66
CA ILE A 46 -16.68 4.60 -9.87
C ILE A 46 -17.82 5.63 -10.05
N GLU A 47 -18.27 5.85 -11.28
CA GLU A 47 -19.37 6.77 -11.58
C GLU A 47 -20.69 6.29 -10.96
N ALA A 48 -21.05 5.02 -11.15
CA ALA A 48 -22.24 4.42 -10.56
C ALA A 48 -22.22 4.50 -9.02
N PHE A 49 -21.06 4.22 -8.41
CA PHE A 49 -20.89 4.31 -6.97
C PHE A 49 -21.08 5.74 -6.45
N ARG A 50 -20.48 6.72 -7.12
CA ARG A 50 -20.66 8.14 -6.76
C ARG A 50 -22.10 8.60 -6.89
N ALA A 51 -22.77 8.20 -7.95
CA ALA A 51 -24.18 8.52 -8.17
C ALA A 51 -25.09 7.90 -7.10
N ALA A 52 -24.83 6.65 -6.71
CA ALA A 52 -25.63 5.95 -5.71
C ALA A 52 -25.39 6.42 -4.28
N THR A 53 -24.16 6.74 -3.91
CA THR A 53 -23.74 6.95 -2.51
C THR A 53 -23.43 8.40 -2.17
N GLY A 54 -23.17 9.26 -3.15
CA GLY A 54 -22.61 10.60 -2.97
C GLY A 54 -21.15 10.63 -2.49
N ALA A 55 -20.54 9.48 -2.20
CA ALA A 55 -19.16 9.41 -1.72
C ALA A 55 -18.17 9.50 -2.88
N ARG A 56 -17.07 10.22 -2.71
CA ARG A 56 -16.05 10.46 -3.74
C ARG A 56 -15.09 9.27 -3.90
N LEU A 57 -15.60 8.15 -4.41
CA LEU A 57 -14.76 7.01 -4.74
C LEU A 57 -13.70 7.37 -5.78
N THR A 58 -12.46 6.91 -5.57
CA THR A 58 -11.33 7.07 -6.49
C THR A 58 -10.60 5.75 -6.69
N VAL A 59 -9.74 5.69 -7.70
CA VAL A 59 -8.85 4.54 -7.94
C VAL A 59 -8.02 4.20 -6.69
N THR A 60 -7.56 5.18 -5.93
CA THR A 60 -6.79 4.96 -4.70
C THR A 60 -7.57 4.17 -3.66
N HIS A 61 -8.87 4.45 -3.51
CA HIS A 61 -9.75 3.68 -2.60
C HIS A 61 -9.96 2.24 -3.09
N LEU A 62 -10.12 2.04 -4.41
CA LEU A 62 -10.20 0.71 -4.99
C LEU A 62 -8.90 -0.06 -4.79
N MET A 63 -7.75 0.60 -4.94
CA MET A 63 -6.45 -0.02 -4.66
C MET A 63 -6.31 -0.48 -3.20
N ALA A 64 -6.99 0.17 -2.24
CA ALA A 64 -7.01 -0.32 -0.86
C ALA A 64 -7.71 -1.69 -0.78
N LYS A 65 -8.87 -1.83 -1.41
CA LYS A 65 -9.60 -3.10 -1.51
C LYS A 65 -8.78 -4.16 -2.22
N VAL A 66 -8.22 -3.82 -3.38
CA VAL A 66 -7.39 -4.72 -4.21
C VAL A 66 -6.19 -5.24 -3.42
N MET A 67 -5.42 -4.34 -2.79
CA MET A 67 -4.24 -4.74 -2.03
C MET A 67 -4.61 -5.51 -0.77
N GLY A 68 -5.72 -5.17 -0.12
CA GLY A 68 -6.27 -5.97 0.97
C GLY A 68 -6.62 -7.38 0.54
N ALA A 69 -7.29 -7.54 -0.62
CA ALA A 69 -7.61 -8.85 -1.20
C ALA A 69 -6.34 -9.64 -1.59
N VAL A 70 -5.32 -8.97 -2.13
CA VAL A 70 -4.02 -9.58 -2.43
C VAL A 70 -3.37 -10.14 -1.16
N LEU A 71 -3.28 -9.34 -0.09
CA LEU A 71 -2.66 -9.77 1.17
C LEU A 71 -3.46 -10.89 1.86
N ALA A 72 -4.79 -10.90 1.71
CA ALA A 72 -5.65 -11.96 2.23
C ALA A 72 -5.55 -13.25 1.40
N GLY A 73 -5.54 -13.11 0.06
CA GLY A 73 -5.50 -14.26 -0.86
C GLY A 73 -4.11 -14.90 -1.02
N VAL A 74 -3.05 -14.18 -0.68
CA VAL A 74 -1.65 -14.67 -0.70
C VAL A 74 -0.98 -14.32 0.63
N PRO A 75 -1.32 -14.99 1.74
CA PRO A 75 -0.84 -14.62 3.07
C PRO A 75 0.68 -14.60 3.21
N GLU A 76 1.39 -15.35 2.37
CA GLU A 76 2.86 -15.42 2.36
C GLU A 76 3.52 -14.08 2.02
N VAL A 77 2.82 -13.20 1.30
CA VAL A 77 3.33 -11.85 0.96
C VAL A 77 3.02 -10.83 2.06
N ASN A 78 2.06 -11.11 2.96
CA ASN A 78 1.81 -10.28 4.14
C ASN A 78 2.83 -10.60 5.24
N ALA A 79 4.10 -10.35 4.97
CA ALA A 79 5.20 -10.80 5.79
C ALA A 79 6.16 -9.67 6.18
N VAL A 80 7.01 -9.95 7.16
CA VAL A 80 8.10 -9.07 7.61
C VAL A 80 9.38 -9.88 7.81
N LEU A 81 10.50 -9.34 7.31
CA LEU A 81 11.82 -9.90 7.57
C LEU A 81 12.33 -9.42 8.93
N ARG A 82 12.63 -10.36 9.83
CA ARG A 82 13.06 -10.08 11.19
C ARG A 82 14.19 -11.03 11.59
N LEU A 83 15.36 -10.47 11.91
CA LEU A 83 16.54 -11.23 12.33
C LEU A 83 16.86 -12.43 11.43
N GLY A 84 16.86 -12.22 10.11
CA GLY A 84 17.15 -13.26 9.11
C GLY A 84 16.01 -14.29 8.90
N ARG A 85 14.82 -14.06 9.45
CA ARG A 85 13.66 -14.95 9.34
C ARG A 85 12.45 -14.20 8.83
N VAL A 86 11.64 -14.86 8.01
CA VAL A 86 10.36 -14.32 7.51
C VAL A 86 9.25 -14.72 8.50
N TYR A 87 8.49 -13.72 8.94
CA TYR A 87 7.31 -13.90 9.79
C TYR A 87 6.09 -13.35 9.06
N LEU A 88 4.98 -14.07 9.14
CA LEU A 88 3.71 -13.59 8.62
C LEU A 88 3.11 -12.56 9.58
N ARG A 89 2.56 -11.47 9.04
CA ARG A 89 1.73 -10.55 9.81
C ARG A 89 0.37 -11.19 10.04
N ARG A 90 -0.19 -10.98 11.22
CA ARG A 90 -1.54 -11.38 11.55
C ARG A 90 -2.56 -10.43 10.92
N ASP A 91 -2.28 -9.13 11.04
CA ASP A 91 -3.19 -8.09 10.61
C ASP A 91 -2.88 -7.67 9.16
N ILE A 92 -3.92 -7.40 8.39
CA ILE A 92 -3.80 -6.88 7.04
C ILE A 92 -4.00 -5.38 7.10
N ALA A 93 -2.96 -4.64 6.70
CA ALA A 93 -3.02 -3.20 6.57
C ALA A 93 -2.23 -2.75 5.34
N VAL A 94 -2.69 -1.68 4.71
CA VAL A 94 -2.07 -1.06 3.54
C VAL A 94 -1.78 0.40 3.83
N PHE A 95 -0.58 0.82 3.54
CA PHE A 95 -0.15 2.20 3.71
C PHE A 95 -0.23 2.96 2.39
N PHE A 96 -0.84 4.12 2.41
CA PHE A 96 -0.96 5.02 1.26
C PHE A 96 -0.10 6.24 1.45
N GLN A 97 0.80 6.49 0.52
CA GLN A 97 1.56 7.73 0.51
C GLN A 97 0.66 8.89 0.10
N VAL A 98 0.76 9.99 0.86
CA VAL A 98 0.03 11.23 0.64
C VAL A 98 1.05 12.35 0.46
N ALA A 99 1.03 12.97 -0.71
CA ALA A 99 1.81 14.17 -0.96
C ALA A 99 1.19 15.37 -0.22
N ILE A 100 2.03 16.11 0.49
CA ILE A 100 1.68 17.35 1.17
C ILE A 100 2.47 18.46 0.51
N GLU A 101 1.79 19.30 -0.23
CA GLU A 101 2.40 20.49 -0.82
C GLU A 101 2.40 21.63 0.21
N ASP A 102 3.54 22.26 0.38
CA ASP A 102 3.68 23.44 1.20
C ASP A 102 3.22 24.65 0.40
N PRO A 103 2.18 25.36 0.83
CA PRO A 103 1.59 26.46 0.05
C PRO A 103 2.51 27.68 -0.09
N GLU A 104 3.52 27.85 0.79
CA GLU A 104 4.43 28.98 0.77
C GLU A 104 5.65 28.71 -0.10
N THR A 105 6.18 27.49 -0.04
CA THR A 105 7.44 27.13 -0.73
C THR A 105 7.22 26.30 -1.99
N GLY A 106 6.03 25.75 -2.22
CA GLY A 106 5.75 24.78 -3.28
C GLY A 106 6.48 23.45 -3.10
N SER A 107 7.18 23.24 -1.97
CA SER A 107 7.89 21.99 -1.71
C SER A 107 6.89 20.88 -1.39
N VAL A 108 7.15 19.68 -1.94
CA VAL A 108 6.32 18.51 -1.69
C VAL A 108 6.99 17.64 -0.63
N ASP A 109 6.30 17.43 0.48
CA ASP A 109 6.67 16.46 1.50
C ASP A 109 5.77 15.21 1.39
N LEU A 110 6.25 14.07 1.86
CA LEU A 110 5.52 12.80 1.84
C LEU A 110 5.15 12.36 3.25
N SER A 111 3.88 12.13 3.46
CA SER A 111 3.35 11.47 4.64
C SER A 111 2.47 10.29 4.22
N GLY A 112 1.59 9.80 5.06
CA GLY A 112 0.70 8.73 4.61
C GLY A 112 -0.38 8.35 5.60
N VAL A 113 -1.26 7.51 5.11
CA VAL A 113 -2.40 6.96 5.85
C VAL A 113 -2.31 5.44 5.82
N ARG A 114 -2.42 4.82 6.99
CA ARG A 114 -2.54 3.36 7.13
C ARG A 114 -4.02 2.99 7.19
N VAL A 115 -4.43 2.06 6.33
CA VAL A 115 -5.79 1.54 6.26
C VAL A 115 -5.79 0.10 6.73
N GLU A 116 -6.54 -0.19 7.79
CA GLU A 116 -6.66 -1.52 8.38
C GLU A 116 -7.79 -2.32 7.74
N ARG A 117 -7.51 -3.61 7.48
CA ARG A 117 -8.46 -4.61 6.94
C ARG A 117 -9.33 -4.07 5.79
N PRO A 118 -8.73 -3.43 4.75
CA PRO A 118 -9.51 -2.79 3.70
C PRO A 118 -10.39 -3.78 2.92
N HIS A 119 -10.01 -5.06 2.85
CA HIS A 119 -10.77 -6.10 2.16
C HIS A 119 -12.08 -6.47 2.85
N GLU A 120 -12.17 -6.33 4.18
CA GLU A 120 -13.36 -6.64 4.97
C GLU A 120 -14.35 -5.48 5.08
N ARG A 121 -13.88 -4.26 4.85
CA ARG A 121 -14.66 -3.05 5.11
C ARG A 121 -15.65 -2.75 4.00
N ASP A 122 -16.76 -2.14 4.35
CA ASP A 122 -17.65 -1.50 3.38
C ASP A 122 -16.90 -0.39 2.64
N LEU A 123 -17.20 -0.24 1.33
CA LEU A 123 -16.46 0.70 0.50
C LEU A 123 -16.80 2.17 0.84
N VAL A 124 -18.04 2.46 1.28
CA VAL A 124 -18.45 3.81 1.71
C VAL A 124 -17.68 4.22 2.97
N ASP A 125 -17.62 3.31 3.94
CA ASP A 125 -16.91 3.56 5.21
C ASP A 125 -15.40 3.71 4.96
N LEU A 126 -14.85 2.91 4.07
CA LEU A 126 -13.44 3.00 3.67
C LEU A 126 -13.14 4.35 3.03
N VAL A 127 -13.98 4.84 2.11
CA VAL A 127 -13.81 6.15 1.47
C VAL A 127 -13.87 7.27 2.51
N ARG A 128 -14.87 7.26 3.39
CA ARG A 128 -15.05 8.29 4.43
C ARG A 128 -13.85 8.36 5.38
N GLU A 129 -13.39 7.20 5.87
CA GLU A 129 -12.24 7.16 6.78
C GLU A 129 -10.96 7.58 6.08
N PHE A 130 -10.76 7.15 4.84
CA PHE A 130 -9.59 7.52 4.05
C PHE A 130 -9.55 9.03 3.82
N GLU A 131 -10.66 9.64 3.42
CA GLU A 131 -10.76 11.10 3.23
C GLU A 131 -10.52 11.85 4.54
N LYS A 132 -11.14 11.41 5.65
CA LYS A 132 -10.91 11.98 6.98
C LYS A 132 -9.43 11.92 7.37
N SER A 133 -8.81 10.77 7.22
CA SER A 133 -7.40 10.57 7.56
C SER A 133 -6.47 11.38 6.66
N THR A 134 -6.73 11.41 5.34
CA THR A 134 -5.96 12.20 4.38
C THR A 134 -6.07 13.70 4.66
N SER A 135 -7.27 14.18 4.99
CA SER A 135 -7.49 15.58 5.34
C SER A 135 -6.70 15.98 6.61
N ARG A 136 -6.66 15.11 7.62
CA ARG A 136 -5.85 15.32 8.83
C ARG A 136 -4.36 15.35 8.53
N VAL A 137 -3.88 14.43 7.70
CA VAL A 137 -2.47 14.41 7.25
C VAL A 137 -2.11 15.71 6.51
N ARG A 138 -2.97 16.17 5.57
CA ARG A 138 -2.74 17.42 4.83
C ARG A 138 -2.72 18.65 5.72
N ARG A 139 -3.53 18.65 6.79
CA ARG A 139 -3.52 19.71 7.80
C ARG A 139 -2.38 19.60 8.81
N ARG A 140 -1.48 18.62 8.62
CA ARG A 140 -0.36 18.31 9.53
C ARG A 140 -0.84 18.03 10.97
N GLU A 141 -2.05 17.51 11.12
CA GLU A 141 -2.55 17.04 12.40
C GLU A 141 -1.85 15.72 12.74
N ASP A 142 -1.48 15.56 14.03
CA ASP A 142 -0.77 14.36 14.50
C ASP A 142 -1.67 13.13 14.40
N LEU A 143 -1.37 12.24 13.43
CA LEU A 143 -2.00 10.95 13.27
C LEU A 143 -1.15 9.91 13.99
N GLU A 144 -1.64 9.38 15.11
CA GLU A 144 -1.03 8.26 15.87
C GLU A 144 0.45 8.49 16.28
N GLY A 145 0.87 9.74 16.45
CA GLY A 145 2.24 10.08 16.83
C GLY A 145 3.27 10.08 15.68
N LEU A 146 2.86 9.81 14.45
CA LEU A 146 3.78 9.76 13.31
C LEU A 146 4.47 11.10 13.05
N GLU A 147 3.72 12.21 13.10
CA GLU A 147 4.27 13.56 12.94
C GLU A 147 5.20 13.94 14.11
N LYS A 148 4.84 13.55 15.34
CA LYS A 148 5.70 13.76 16.52
C LYS A 148 7.03 13.02 16.36
N SER A 149 7.00 11.78 15.90
CA SER A 149 8.19 10.98 15.63
C SER A 149 9.06 11.61 14.54
N ARG A 150 8.46 12.11 13.45
CA ARG A 150 9.17 12.83 12.38
C ARG A 150 9.87 14.07 12.91
N ARG A 151 9.17 14.92 13.68
CA ARG A 151 9.76 16.12 14.28
C ARG A 151 10.91 15.78 15.23
N GLY A 152 10.80 14.66 15.96
CA GLY A 152 11.89 14.13 16.78
C GLY A 152 13.12 13.77 15.96
N LEU A 153 12.93 13.10 14.81
CA LEU A 153 14.02 12.74 13.91
C LEU A 153 14.70 13.95 13.26
N LEU A 154 13.97 15.04 12.97
CA LEU A 154 14.55 16.26 12.43
C LEU A 154 15.56 16.95 13.40
N ARG A 155 15.50 16.66 14.71
CA ARG A 155 16.44 17.17 15.71
C ARG A 155 17.73 16.36 15.78
N VAL A 156 17.76 15.18 15.15
CA VAL A 156 18.95 14.31 15.12
C VAL A 156 19.94 14.85 14.11
N PRO A 157 21.21 15.08 14.47
CA PRO A 157 22.23 15.49 13.51
C PRO A 157 22.32 14.51 12.33
N GLY A 158 22.48 15.02 11.11
CA GLY A 158 22.44 14.24 9.87
C GLY A 158 23.41 13.05 9.88
N VAL A 159 24.59 13.20 10.50
CA VAL A 159 25.60 12.13 10.65
C VAL A 159 25.12 10.96 11.51
N LEU A 160 24.16 11.18 12.40
CA LEU A 160 23.62 10.17 13.31
C LEU A 160 22.29 9.59 12.82
N ILE A 161 21.65 10.19 11.82
CA ILE A 161 20.30 9.79 11.37
C ILE A 161 20.28 8.32 10.92
N GLY A 162 21.29 7.89 10.16
CA GLY A 162 21.39 6.51 9.68
C GLY A 162 21.52 5.50 10.82
N TRP A 163 22.30 5.84 11.85
CA TRP A 163 22.45 5.00 13.05
C TRP A 163 21.13 4.96 13.86
N THR A 164 20.49 6.11 14.07
CA THR A 164 19.21 6.23 14.76
C THR A 164 18.15 5.37 14.07
N MET A 165 18.04 5.47 12.74
CA MET A 165 17.08 4.66 11.97
C MET A 165 17.35 3.16 12.07
N ARG A 166 18.62 2.73 12.10
CA ARG A 166 18.99 1.33 12.32
C ARG A 166 18.59 0.85 13.71
N MET A 167 18.84 1.65 14.74
CA MET A 167 18.45 1.34 16.13
C MET A 167 16.94 1.25 16.27
N LEU A 168 16.19 2.21 15.73
CA LEU A 168 14.73 2.17 15.72
C LEU A 168 14.21 0.95 14.98
N SER A 169 14.79 0.61 13.83
CA SER A 169 14.43 -0.59 13.08
C SER A 169 14.73 -1.88 13.86
N LEU A 170 15.86 -1.93 14.59
CA LEU A 170 16.19 -3.06 15.44
C LEU A 170 15.20 -3.21 16.60
N LEU A 171 14.89 -2.13 17.30
CA LEU A 171 13.96 -2.15 18.44
C LEU A 171 12.53 -2.50 17.96
N ASN A 172 12.05 -1.80 16.95
CA ASN A 172 10.67 -1.91 16.49
C ASN A 172 10.39 -3.23 15.76
N TYR A 173 11.26 -3.59 14.81
CA TYR A 173 11.07 -4.79 13.98
C TYR A 173 11.98 -5.96 14.39
N GLY A 174 13.23 -5.71 14.76
CA GLY A 174 14.14 -6.77 15.18
C GLY A 174 13.70 -7.42 16.48
N LEU A 175 13.51 -6.62 17.52
CA LEU A 175 13.05 -7.07 18.83
C LEU A 175 11.53 -7.07 18.99
N ASN A 176 10.79 -6.49 18.02
CA ASN A 176 9.33 -6.38 18.02
C ASN A 176 8.78 -5.67 19.27
N LEU A 177 9.42 -4.58 19.67
CA LEU A 177 9.00 -3.80 20.83
C LEU A 177 7.95 -2.79 20.42
N ASP A 178 6.92 -2.65 21.24
CA ASP A 178 5.93 -1.59 21.11
C ASP A 178 6.53 -0.28 21.65
N LEU A 179 6.77 0.66 20.73
CA LEU A 179 7.32 1.97 21.04
C LEU A 179 6.25 3.08 20.98
N SER A 180 4.96 2.73 21.05
CA SER A 180 3.85 3.70 21.01
C SER A 180 3.91 4.71 22.14
N TRP A 181 4.42 4.32 23.31
CA TRP A 181 4.69 5.21 24.45
C TRP A 181 5.72 6.31 24.12
N ALA A 182 6.62 6.05 23.16
CA ALA A 182 7.60 7.03 22.65
C ALA A 182 7.10 7.79 21.42
N GLY A 183 5.82 7.62 21.05
CA GLY A 183 5.19 8.28 19.91
C GLY A 183 5.46 7.59 18.56
N ILE A 184 6.00 6.35 18.54
CA ILE A 184 6.18 5.56 17.32
C ILE A 184 5.00 4.59 17.20
N PRO A 185 4.13 4.74 16.19
CA PRO A 185 2.97 3.87 16.02
C PRO A 185 3.36 2.41 15.84
N ARG A 186 2.46 1.50 16.24
CA ARG A 186 2.63 0.06 16.04
C ARG A 186 2.45 -0.26 14.56
N ASP A 187 3.42 -0.99 13.98
CA ASP A 187 3.44 -1.42 12.57
C ASP A 187 2.89 -0.35 11.60
N PRO A 188 3.52 0.85 11.53
CA PRO A 188 2.91 2.03 10.90
C PRO A 188 2.67 1.88 9.41
N PHE A 189 3.31 0.89 8.77
CA PHE A 189 3.28 0.72 7.31
C PHE A 189 2.49 -0.52 6.85
N GLY A 190 2.16 -1.44 7.75
CA GLY A 190 1.43 -2.66 7.38
C GLY A 190 2.19 -3.59 6.43
N GLY A 191 1.44 -4.34 5.60
CA GLY A 191 1.96 -5.39 4.69
C GLY A 191 2.28 -4.90 3.28
N ALA A 192 1.72 -3.78 2.84
CA ALA A 192 1.93 -3.22 1.50
C ALA A 192 1.89 -1.70 1.53
N MET A 193 2.58 -1.06 0.61
CA MET A 193 2.48 0.39 0.35
C MET A 193 1.91 0.66 -1.03
N VAL A 194 1.12 1.71 -1.15
CA VAL A 194 0.58 2.21 -2.42
C VAL A 194 0.88 3.69 -2.55
N THR A 195 1.33 4.09 -3.72
CA THR A 195 1.51 5.51 -4.09
C THR A 195 0.83 5.79 -5.42
N ASN A 196 0.20 6.94 -5.54
CA ASN A 196 -0.46 7.35 -6.77
C ASN A 196 0.41 8.39 -7.49
N ILE A 197 1.20 7.93 -8.46
CA ILE A 197 2.06 8.77 -9.29
C ILE A 197 1.31 9.39 -10.48
N GLY A 198 0.19 8.79 -10.87
CA GLY A 198 -0.68 9.33 -11.91
C GLY A 198 -1.26 10.69 -11.53
N SER A 199 -1.47 10.96 -10.24
CA SER A 199 -1.88 12.29 -9.77
C SER A 199 -0.80 13.37 -9.96
N LEU A 200 0.45 12.96 -10.20
CA LEU A 200 1.58 13.85 -10.53
C LEU A 200 1.81 13.96 -12.04
N GLY A 201 0.94 13.34 -12.85
CA GLY A 201 1.07 13.32 -14.32
C GLY A 201 2.13 12.34 -14.83
N LEU A 202 2.62 11.43 -14.00
CA LEU A 202 3.61 10.44 -14.41
C LEU A 202 2.91 9.20 -14.99
N GLU A 203 3.36 8.78 -16.16
CA GLU A 203 2.87 7.55 -16.81
C GLU A 203 3.31 6.29 -16.05
N GLY A 204 4.50 6.31 -15.45
CA GLY A 204 5.00 5.19 -14.68
C GLY A 204 6.32 5.47 -13.97
N ALA A 205 6.48 4.83 -12.82
CA ALA A 205 7.74 4.78 -12.09
C ALA A 205 7.77 3.58 -11.16
N PHE A 206 8.93 2.98 -10.98
CA PHE A 206 9.18 2.01 -9.92
C PHE A 206 9.66 2.76 -8.67
N VAL A 207 8.97 2.56 -7.58
CA VAL A 207 9.29 3.19 -6.28
C VAL A 207 10.16 2.24 -5.46
N PRO A 208 11.29 2.69 -4.92
CA PRO A 208 12.17 1.84 -4.13
C PRO A 208 11.49 1.38 -2.83
N LEU A 209 11.82 0.16 -2.40
CA LEU A 209 11.42 -0.30 -1.07
C LEU A 209 12.03 0.60 0.00
N VAL A 210 11.23 0.99 0.98
CA VAL A 210 11.68 1.81 2.11
C VAL A 210 12.27 0.89 3.18
N PRO A 211 13.61 0.86 3.39
CA PRO A 211 14.24 -0.16 4.25
C PRO A 211 13.74 -0.16 5.68
N PHE A 212 13.42 1.02 6.24
CA PHE A 212 12.91 1.17 7.60
C PHE A 212 11.51 0.56 7.76
N SER A 213 10.65 0.66 6.73
CA SER A 213 9.26 0.20 6.81
C SER A 213 9.14 -1.33 6.90
N ARG A 214 10.13 -2.07 6.42
CA ARG A 214 10.10 -3.53 6.29
C ARG A 214 8.90 -4.05 5.48
N VAL A 215 8.31 -3.20 4.65
CA VAL A 215 7.22 -3.58 3.75
C VAL A 215 7.80 -4.30 2.53
N PRO A 216 7.30 -5.51 2.20
CA PRO A 216 7.86 -6.31 1.12
C PRO A 216 7.36 -5.94 -0.28
N ILE A 217 6.34 -5.07 -0.38
CA ILE A 217 5.72 -4.67 -1.64
C ILE A 217 5.32 -3.21 -1.64
N ILE A 218 5.71 -2.49 -2.68
CA ILE A 218 5.23 -1.14 -3.00
C ILE A 218 4.61 -1.17 -4.40
N ILE A 219 3.41 -0.61 -4.53
CA ILE A 219 2.71 -0.46 -5.80
C ILE A 219 2.59 1.03 -6.12
N ALA A 220 3.09 1.44 -7.28
CA ALA A 220 2.80 2.74 -7.86
C ALA A 220 1.68 2.61 -8.91
N THR A 221 0.65 3.44 -8.79
CA THR A 221 -0.43 3.54 -9.79
C THR A 221 -0.13 4.67 -10.74
N GLY A 222 -0.04 4.37 -12.04
CA GLY A 222 0.10 5.38 -13.10
C GLY A 222 -1.20 6.13 -13.36
N ALA A 223 -1.16 7.05 -14.32
CA ALA A 223 -2.35 7.70 -14.82
C ALA A 223 -3.25 6.73 -15.59
N VAL A 224 -4.55 7.04 -15.63
CA VAL A 224 -5.47 6.38 -16.56
C VAL A 224 -5.31 7.06 -17.91
N GLU A 225 -5.02 6.27 -18.94
CA GLU A 225 -4.72 6.74 -20.29
C GLU A 225 -5.46 5.93 -21.35
N ASP A 226 -5.59 6.49 -22.54
CA ASP A 226 -6.05 5.75 -23.72
C ASP A 226 -4.90 4.94 -24.29
N ALA A 227 -5.13 3.65 -24.54
CA ALA A 227 -4.13 2.77 -25.12
C ALA A 227 -4.74 1.91 -26.22
N ALA A 228 -3.98 1.67 -27.29
CA ALA A 228 -4.33 0.72 -28.32
C ALA A 228 -4.28 -0.71 -27.76
N ARG A 229 -5.34 -1.47 -27.97
CA ARG A 229 -5.47 -2.88 -27.57
C ARG A 229 -5.92 -3.70 -28.78
N VAL A 230 -5.51 -4.95 -28.83
CA VAL A 230 -6.00 -5.89 -29.84
C VAL A 230 -7.07 -6.75 -29.20
N GLU A 231 -8.30 -6.65 -29.73
CA GLU A 231 -9.46 -7.45 -29.34
C GLU A 231 -10.06 -8.05 -30.63
N ASP A 232 -10.25 -9.36 -30.64
CA ASP A 232 -10.78 -10.10 -31.79
C ASP A 232 -10.06 -9.80 -33.13
N GLY A 233 -8.74 -9.57 -33.05
CA GLY A 233 -7.89 -9.27 -34.20
C GLY A 233 -7.95 -7.82 -34.67
N GLN A 234 -8.71 -6.95 -34.02
CA GLN A 234 -8.82 -5.52 -34.35
C GLN A 234 -8.15 -4.64 -33.29
N VAL A 235 -7.60 -3.50 -33.71
CA VAL A 235 -7.05 -2.50 -32.82
C VAL A 235 -8.19 -1.61 -32.33
N VAL A 236 -8.40 -1.60 -31.02
CA VAL A 236 -9.40 -0.76 -30.34
C VAL A 236 -8.72 0.15 -29.33
N VAL A 237 -9.33 1.31 -29.06
CA VAL A 237 -8.88 2.21 -28.00
C VAL A 237 -9.59 1.82 -26.69
N ARG A 238 -8.81 1.64 -25.62
CA ARG A 238 -9.32 1.31 -24.28
C ARG A 238 -8.68 2.19 -23.22
N LYS A 239 -9.44 2.51 -22.20
CA LYS A 239 -8.89 3.10 -20.97
C LYS A 239 -8.12 2.05 -20.20
N VAL A 240 -6.87 2.36 -19.90
CA VAL A 240 -5.98 1.48 -19.13
C VAL A 240 -5.27 2.24 -18.02
N MET A 241 -4.82 1.49 -17.02
CA MET A 241 -3.91 1.99 -16.00
C MET A 241 -2.75 1.01 -15.85
N ARG A 242 -1.53 1.55 -15.75
CA ARG A 242 -0.35 0.75 -15.44
C ARG A 242 -0.06 0.76 -13.94
N LEU A 243 0.20 -0.42 -13.42
CA LEU A 243 0.65 -0.64 -12.04
C LEU A 243 2.12 -1.03 -12.09
N PHE A 244 2.93 -0.39 -11.27
CA PHE A 244 4.36 -0.66 -11.15
C PHE A 244 4.63 -1.17 -9.74
N ALA A 245 5.17 -2.38 -9.65
CA ALA A 245 5.39 -3.05 -8.38
C ALA A 245 6.89 -3.25 -8.14
N THR A 246 7.31 -2.96 -6.92
CA THR A 246 8.63 -3.30 -6.40
C THR A 246 8.45 -4.29 -5.27
N PHE A 247 9.13 -5.44 -5.35
CA PHE A 247 9.03 -6.54 -4.40
C PHE A 247 10.37 -6.83 -3.73
N ASP A 248 10.33 -7.21 -2.47
CA ASP A 248 11.47 -7.81 -1.78
C ASP A 248 11.58 -9.30 -2.16
N HIS A 249 12.56 -9.66 -3.00
CA HIS A 249 12.74 -11.02 -3.51
C HIS A 249 13.09 -12.04 -2.42
N ARG A 250 13.49 -11.61 -1.26
CA ARG A 250 13.68 -12.49 -0.09
C ARG A 250 12.38 -13.07 0.42
N ILE A 251 11.24 -12.42 0.09
CA ILE A 251 9.90 -12.78 0.52
C ILE A 251 9.04 -13.21 -0.65
N ILE A 252 9.08 -12.44 -1.74
CA ILE A 252 8.18 -12.57 -2.89
C ILE A 252 8.96 -13.05 -4.10
N ASP A 253 8.53 -14.15 -4.72
CA ASP A 253 9.06 -14.68 -5.97
C ASP A 253 8.02 -14.63 -7.10
N GLY A 254 8.38 -15.15 -8.29
CA GLY A 254 7.51 -15.17 -9.46
C GLY A 254 6.20 -15.94 -9.24
N ALA A 255 6.21 -17.01 -8.44
CA ALA A 255 4.99 -17.76 -8.13
C ALA A 255 4.00 -16.95 -7.28
N HIS A 256 4.52 -16.19 -6.30
CA HIS A 256 3.70 -15.27 -5.51
C HIS A 256 3.18 -14.13 -6.39
N ALA A 257 4.04 -13.54 -7.25
CA ALA A 257 3.65 -12.48 -8.17
C ALA A 257 2.53 -12.94 -9.12
N ALA A 258 2.60 -14.17 -9.64
CA ALA A 258 1.56 -14.73 -10.51
C ALA A 258 0.20 -14.84 -9.79
N LYS A 259 0.19 -15.31 -8.53
CA LYS A 259 -1.04 -15.36 -7.72
C LYS A 259 -1.61 -13.95 -7.48
N MET A 260 -0.75 -12.99 -7.11
CA MET A 260 -1.16 -11.60 -6.90
C MET A 260 -1.75 -10.97 -8.16
N VAL A 261 -1.08 -11.15 -9.32
CA VAL A 261 -1.55 -10.65 -10.61
C VAL A 261 -2.93 -11.20 -10.96
N LYS A 262 -3.20 -12.48 -10.68
CA LYS A 262 -4.52 -13.09 -10.91
C LYS A 262 -5.60 -12.39 -10.10
N ILE A 263 -5.35 -12.08 -8.83
CA ILE A 263 -6.30 -11.36 -7.96
C ILE A 263 -6.52 -9.94 -8.48
N VAL A 264 -5.43 -9.21 -8.77
CA VAL A 264 -5.50 -7.84 -9.28
C VAL A 264 -6.29 -7.78 -10.58
N LYS A 265 -5.97 -8.64 -11.56
CA LYS A 265 -6.69 -8.70 -12.83
C LYS A 265 -8.17 -9.02 -12.63
N GLY A 266 -8.52 -9.94 -11.75
CA GLY A 266 -9.91 -10.26 -11.42
C GLY A 266 -10.68 -9.06 -10.90
N CYS A 267 -10.09 -8.30 -9.99
CA CYS A 267 -10.74 -7.10 -9.43
C CYS A 267 -11.02 -6.01 -10.47
N PHE A 268 -10.12 -5.82 -11.45
CA PHE A 268 -10.28 -4.81 -12.49
C PHE A 268 -11.08 -5.31 -13.71
N ALA A 269 -11.15 -6.63 -13.93
CA ALA A 269 -11.95 -7.21 -15.02
C ALA A 269 -13.45 -7.16 -14.71
N ASP A 270 -13.83 -7.35 -13.45
CA ASP A 270 -15.21 -7.26 -13.00
C ASP A 270 -15.28 -6.53 -11.65
N PRO A 271 -15.31 -5.20 -11.67
CA PRO A 271 -15.36 -4.40 -10.44
C PRO A 271 -16.71 -4.53 -9.71
N PHE A 272 -17.83 -4.77 -10.40
CA PHE A 272 -19.13 -4.93 -9.76
C PHE A 272 -19.19 -6.22 -8.94
N ALA A 273 -18.70 -7.34 -9.46
CA ALA A 273 -18.59 -8.58 -8.69
C ALA A 273 -17.57 -8.47 -7.57
N SER A 274 -16.43 -7.78 -7.80
CA SER A 274 -15.32 -7.72 -6.86
C SER A 274 -15.53 -6.77 -5.69
N PHE A 275 -16.22 -5.65 -5.91
CA PHE A 275 -16.43 -4.61 -4.89
C PHE A 275 -17.88 -4.52 -4.42
N GLY A 276 -18.79 -5.27 -5.06
CA GLY A 276 -20.23 -5.29 -4.78
C GLY A 276 -20.99 -4.19 -5.53
N GLU A 277 -22.29 -4.41 -5.72
CA GLU A 277 -23.15 -3.41 -6.37
C GLU A 277 -23.25 -2.15 -5.51
N PRO A 278 -23.13 -0.95 -6.13
CA PRO A 278 -23.32 0.30 -5.43
C PRO A 278 -24.74 0.42 -4.89
N LYS A 279 -24.91 0.52 -3.58
CA LYS A 279 -26.20 0.66 -2.94
C LYS A 279 -26.41 2.10 -2.48
N ALA A 280 -27.59 2.65 -2.76
CA ALA A 280 -27.97 3.96 -2.22
C ALA A 280 -27.86 3.95 -0.69
N LEU A 281 -27.28 5.00 -0.12
CA LEU A 281 -27.28 5.16 1.33
C LEU A 281 -28.72 5.36 1.80
N PRO A 282 -29.15 4.77 2.93
CA PRO A 282 -30.43 5.09 3.51
C PRO A 282 -30.47 6.59 3.77
N ILE A 283 -31.53 7.23 3.27
CA ILE A 283 -31.81 8.65 3.56
C ILE A 283 -31.87 8.75 5.08
N ALA A 284 -30.96 9.51 5.67
CA ALA A 284 -31.04 9.81 7.10
C ALA A 284 -32.37 10.54 7.32
N THR A 285 -33.37 9.83 7.82
CA THR A 285 -34.61 10.43 8.31
C THR A 285 -34.18 11.24 9.54
N ASN A 286 -34.05 12.56 9.34
CA ASN A 286 -33.90 13.49 10.46
C ASN A 286 -35.17 13.32 11.32
N ALA A 287 -34.99 12.65 12.47
CA ALA A 287 -35.97 12.66 13.55
C ALA A 287 -35.65 13.80 14.50
#